data_ad238e52c541f53619fcff63939f0ba4
#
_entry.id   ad238e52c541f53619fcff63939f0ba4
#
_cell.length_a   1.000
_cell.length_b   1.000
_cell.length_c   1.000
_cell.angle_alpha   90.00
_cell.angle_beta   90.00
_cell.angle_gamma   90.00
#
_symmetry.space_group_name_H-M   'P 1'
#
loop_
_entity.id
_entity.type
_entity.pdbx_description
1 polymer ?
#
loop_
_entity_poly.entity_id
_entity_poly.type
_entity_poly.pdbx_seq_one_letter_code
_entity_poly.pdbx_strand_id
1 'polypeptide(L)'
;EPFGGAATCIGGAIRDPLSGRSYVYQAMRISGAGDITAPISETRAGKLPQQVISKTAAHGYSSYGNQIGLATTYVREYFHPGFVAKRMELGAVVGAAPKGNVVREKPEAGDVIILLGGKTGRDGVGGATGSSKVQTVESVETAGAEVQKGNAIEERKIQRLFRNGAVTRLIKKSNDFGAGGVCVAIGELADGLEIDLNKVPLKYQGLNGTEIAISESQERMAVVVRPEDVDAFVAECNKENIDAVVVATVTEKPNLVMHWNGETIVDLERRFLDTNGVRVVVDAKVVDKDVKLPEERTTSVETLEADTLAVLSDLNHASQKGLQTIFDCSVGRSTVNHPLGGRYQLTPTEASVQKLPVQHGVTHT
;
A
#
# COMPACT_ATOMS: atom_id res chain seq x y z
N GLU A 1 11.32 4.12 -9.19
CA GLU A 1 11.32 2.85 -9.92
C GLU A 1 9.86 2.44 -10.12
N PRO A 2 9.34 2.47 -11.37
CA PRO A 2 7.89 2.39 -11.59
C PRO A 2 7.28 1.02 -11.24
N PHE A 3 8.04 -0.08 -11.39
CA PHE A 3 7.55 -1.41 -11.03
C PHE A 3 7.40 -1.56 -9.52
N GLY A 4 8.47 -1.31 -8.77
CA GLY A 4 8.47 -1.44 -7.31
C GLY A 4 7.51 -0.46 -6.64
N GLY A 5 7.48 0.80 -7.12
CA GLY A 5 6.57 1.81 -6.59
C GLY A 5 5.09 1.43 -6.74
N ALA A 6 4.69 0.88 -7.88
CA ALA A 6 3.32 0.42 -8.09
C ALA A 6 3.01 -0.86 -7.28
N ALA A 7 3.97 -1.79 -7.17
CA ALA A 7 3.82 -2.98 -6.36
C ALA A 7 3.67 -2.64 -4.86
N THR A 8 4.48 -1.73 -4.34
CA THR A 8 4.37 -1.30 -2.94
C THR A 8 3.11 -0.48 -2.66
N CYS A 9 2.59 0.26 -3.64
CA CYS A 9 1.33 0.97 -3.53
C CYS A 9 0.17 0.01 -3.19
N ILE A 10 0.02 -1.08 -3.94
CA ILE A 10 -1.03 -2.06 -3.64
C ILE A 10 -0.73 -2.88 -2.39
N GLY A 11 0.54 -3.20 -2.11
CA GLY A 11 0.95 -3.91 -0.90
C GLY A 11 0.57 -3.16 0.37
N GLY A 12 0.90 -1.87 0.46
CA GLY A 12 0.49 -1.00 1.56
C GLY A 12 -1.03 -0.90 1.71
N ALA A 13 -1.74 -0.69 0.58
CA ALA A 13 -3.20 -0.64 0.58
C ALA A 13 -3.86 -1.92 1.12
N ILE A 14 -3.22 -3.08 0.97
CA ILE A 14 -3.70 -4.36 1.52
C ILE A 14 -3.42 -4.46 3.02
N ARG A 15 -2.25 -4.03 3.48
CA ARG A 15 -1.85 -4.14 4.91
C ARG A 15 -2.59 -3.16 5.82
N ASP A 16 -2.94 -1.96 5.35
CA ASP A 16 -3.71 -1.00 6.14
C ASP A 16 -5.01 -1.61 6.71
N PRO A 17 -5.88 -2.25 5.92
CA PRO A 17 -7.04 -2.95 6.45
C PRO A 17 -6.68 -4.13 7.35
N LEU A 18 -5.58 -4.83 7.14
CA LEU A 18 -5.11 -5.90 8.04
C LEU A 18 -4.79 -5.36 9.43
N SER A 19 -4.29 -4.11 9.55
CA SER A 19 -4.14 -3.45 10.84
C SER A 19 -5.46 -3.37 11.62
N GLY A 20 -6.58 -3.26 10.90
CA GLY A 20 -7.94 -3.40 11.44
C GLY A 20 -8.46 -4.84 11.51
N ARG A 21 -7.64 -5.85 11.23
CA ARG A 21 -8.00 -7.28 11.08
C ARG A 21 -8.98 -7.56 9.95
N SER A 22 -9.16 -6.63 9.02
CA SER A 22 -9.94 -6.84 7.80
C SER A 22 -9.02 -7.28 6.67
N TYR A 23 -9.42 -8.29 5.92
CA TYR A 23 -8.66 -8.71 4.74
C TYR A 23 -9.28 -8.18 3.44
N VAL A 24 -8.42 -7.75 2.54
CA VAL A 24 -8.82 -7.18 1.26
C VAL A 24 -9.26 -8.29 0.29
N TYR A 25 -10.39 -8.07 -0.37
CA TYR A 25 -10.94 -8.99 -1.36
C TYR A 25 -11.25 -8.33 -2.71
N GLN A 26 -11.15 -7.02 -2.79
CA GLN A 26 -11.45 -6.22 -3.97
C GLN A 26 -10.43 -5.09 -4.12
N ALA A 27 -9.94 -4.89 -5.34
CA ALA A 27 -9.04 -3.79 -5.65
C ALA A 27 -9.49 -3.04 -6.91
N MET A 28 -9.08 -1.79 -6.95
CA MET A 28 -9.21 -0.90 -8.09
C MET A 28 -7.88 -0.18 -8.29
N ARG A 29 -7.50 0.04 -9.54
CA ARG A 29 -6.32 0.83 -9.88
C ARG A 29 -6.70 2.05 -10.68
N ILE A 30 -6.29 3.22 -10.20
CA ILE A 30 -6.45 4.49 -10.88
C ILE A 30 -5.09 5.14 -10.99
N SER A 31 -4.68 5.52 -12.19
CA SER A 31 -3.36 6.10 -12.41
C SER A 31 -3.43 7.33 -13.31
N GLY A 32 -2.43 8.21 -13.17
CA GLY A 32 -2.27 9.39 -14.01
C GLY A 32 -0.89 9.39 -14.65
N ALA A 33 -0.84 9.59 -15.96
CA ALA A 33 0.38 9.57 -16.77
C ALA A 33 0.43 10.78 -17.73
N GLY A 34 1.63 11.09 -18.19
CA GLY A 34 1.80 11.94 -19.37
C GLY A 34 1.42 11.18 -20.64
N ASP A 35 1.60 11.81 -21.78
CA ASP A 35 1.31 11.20 -23.09
C ASP A 35 2.23 10.00 -23.34
N ILE A 36 1.66 8.81 -23.37
CA ILE A 36 2.37 7.55 -23.62
C ILE A 36 2.70 7.33 -25.11
N THR A 37 2.13 8.13 -25.99
CA THR A 37 2.41 8.09 -27.43
C THR A 37 3.56 9.03 -27.83
N ALA A 38 4.03 9.86 -26.89
CA ALA A 38 5.15 10.77 -27.14
C ALA A 38 6.40 10.00 -27.59
N PRO A 39 7.08 10.48 -28.64
CA PRO A 39 8.30 9.85 -29.15
C PRO A 39 9.39 9.73 -28.08
N ILE A 40 10.16 8.64 -28.11
CA ILE A 40 11.27 8.43 -27.18
C ILE A 40 12.28 9.58 -27.23
N SER A 41 12.48 10.17 -28.44
CA SER A 41 13.34 11.32 -28.63
C SER A 41 12.95 12.58 -27.86
N GLU A 42 11.70 12.68 -27.42
CA GLU A 42 11.18 13.78 -26.61
C GLU A 42 11.36 13.54 -25.11
N THR A 43 11.90 12.39 -24.74
CA THR A 43 12.13 12.06 -23.34
C THR A 43 13.16 13.01 -22.74
N ARG A 44 12.84 13.59 -21.58
CA ARG A 44 13.76 14.48 -20.87
C ARG A 44 15.03 13.73 -20.46
N ALA A 45 16.17 14.41 -20.53
CA ALA A 45 17.45 13.83 -20.13
C ALA A 45 17.39 13.26 -18.71
N GLY A 46 17.93 12.05 -18.52
CA GLY A 46 17.94 11.35 -17.23
C GLY A 46 16.56 10.83 -16.77
N LYS A 47 15.53 10.83 -17.62
CA LYS A 47 14.19 10.31 -17.31
C LYS A 47 13.85 9.12 -18.20
N LEU A 48 12.89 8.32 -17.75
CA LEU A 48 12.30 7.25 -18.55
C LEU A 48 11.21 7.80 -19.48
N PRO A 49 11.02 7.22 -20.68
CA PRO A 49 9.88 7.53 -21.54
C PRO A 49 8.54 7.27 -20.84
N GLN A 50 7.53 8.12 -21.09
CA GLN A 50 6.21 7.98 -20.47
C GLN A 50 5.58 6.59 -20.71
N GLN A 51 5.74 6.06 -21.92
CA GLN A 51 5.28 4.70 -22.26
C GLN A 51 5.94 3.64 -21.38
N VAL A 52 7.23 3.73 -21.12
CA VAL A 52 7.97 2.77 -20.28
C VAL A 52 7.50 2.86 -18.83
N ILE A 53 7.33 4.08 -18.32
CA ILE A 53 6.85 4.31 -16.94
C ILE A 53 5.45 3.69 -16.75
N SER A 54 4.50 4.03 -17.64
CA SER A 54 3.12 3.54 -17.54
C SER A 54 3.02 2.03 -17.65
N LYS A 55 3.69 1.44 -18.63
CA LYS A 55 3.68 -0.01 -18.83
C LYS A 55 4.32 -0.74 -17.66
N THR A 56 5.45 -0.27 -17.18
CA THR A 56 6.17 -0.91 -16.06
C THR A 56 5.43 -0.79 -14.74
N ALA A 57 4.81 0.37 -14.47
CA ALA A 57 3.98 0.54 -13.29
C ALA A 57 2.73 -0.36 -13.31
N ALA A 58 2.05 -0.47 -14.45
CA ALA A 58 0.92 -1.38 -14.62
C ALA A 58 1.32 -2.83 -14.38
N HIS A 59 2.48 -3.24 -14.87
CA HIS A 59 3.03 -4.58 -14.62
C HIS A 59 3.38 -4.80 -13.14
N GLY A 60 3.94 -3.81 -12.44
CA GLY A 60 4.23 -3.90 -11.02
C GLY A 60 2.98 -4.15 -10.19
N TYR A 61 1.94 -3.35 -10.42
CA TYR A 61 0.68 -3.49 -9.71
C TYR A 61 -0.04 -4.82 -10.03
N SER A 62 -0.17 -5.15 -11.32
CA SER A 62 -0.85 -6.40 -11.73
C SER A 62 -0.10 -7.64 -11.27
N SER A 63 1.22 -7.66 -11.37
CA SER A 63 2.04 -8.78 -10.89
C SER A 63 1.83 -9.03 -9.40
N TYR A 64 1.82 -7.96 -8.59
CA TYR A 64 1.61 -8.07 -7.15
C TYR A 64 0.19 -8.58 -6.83
N GLY A 65 -0.85 -7.93 -7.37
CA GLY A 65 -2.24 -8.31 -7.14
C GLY A 65 -2.59 -9.72 -7.62
N ASN A 66 -2.10 -10.12 -8.80
CA ASN A 66 -2.33 -11.45 -9.37
C ASN A 66 -1.67 -12.56 -8.52
N GLN A 67 -0.45 -12.34 -8.00
CA GLN A 67 0.24 -13.30 -7.13
C GLN A 67 -0.47 -13.49 -5.77
N ILE A 68 -1.05 -12.44 -5.24
CA ILE A 68 -1.88 -12.53 -4.02
C ILE A 68 -3.19 -13.26 -4.29
N GLY A 69 -3.69 -13.21 -5.51
CA GLY A 69 -5.03 -13.67 -5.86
C GLY A 69 -6.10 -12.66 -5.47
N LEU A 70 -5.82 -11.37 -5.71
CA LEU A 70 -6.72 -10.25 -5.46
C LEU A 70 -7.39 -9.81 -6.76
N ALA A 71 -8.72 -9.86 -6.81
CA ALA A 71 -9.47 -9.39 -7.96
C ALA A 71 -9.41 -7.88 -8.11
N THR A 72 -8.83 -7.41 -9.22
CA THR A 72 -8.78 -5.99 -9.58
C THR A 72 -9.77 -5.74 -10.70
N THR A 73 -10.93 -5.17 -10.37
CA THR A 73 -12.10 -5.12 -11.26
C THR A 73 -12.39 -3.76 -11.86
N TYR A 74 -11.65 -2.75 -11.45
CA TYR A 74 -11.67 -1.43 -12.08
C TYR A 74 -10.23 -0.96 -12.30
N VAL A 75 -9.85 -0.74 -13.54
CA VAL A 75 -8.51 -0.30 -13.92
C VAL A 75 -8.64 0.81 -14.94
N ARG A 76 -8.15 2.00 -14.59
CA ARG A 76 -8.20 3.18 -15.45
C ARG A 76 -6.91 4.00 -15.33
N GLU A 77 -6.40 4.45 -16.46
CA GLU A 77 -5.31 5.43 -16.52
C GLU A 77 -5.81 6.71 -17.18
N TYR A 78 -5.51 7.84 -16.56
CA TYR A 78 -5.84 9.18 -17.06
C TYR A 78 -4.58 9.86 -17.56
N PHE A 79 -4.70 10.58 -18.67
CA PHE A 79 -3.57 11.22 -19.34
C PHE A 79 -3.70 12.73 -19.26
N HIS A 80 -2.66 13.37 -18.71
CA HIS A 80 -2.58 14.82 -18.60
C HIS A 80 -1.11 15.27 -18.53
N PRO A 81 -0.72 16.39 -19.19
CA PRO A 81 0.68 16.86 -19.19
C PRO A 81 1.26 17.11 -17.79
N GLY A 82 0.43 17.45 -16.82
CA GLY A 82 0.85 17.64 -15.42
C GLY A 82 1.45 16.39 -14.78
N PHE A 83 1.09 15.19 -15.23
CA PHE A 83 1.63 13.94 -14.72
C PHE A 83 3.03 13.58 -15.27
N VAL A 84 3.55 14.34 -16.21
CA VAL A 84 4.95 14.17 -16.67
C VAL A 84 5.95 14.51 -15.56
N ALA A 85 5.63 15.52 -14.74
CA ALA A 85 6.48 15.91 -13.62
C ALA A 85 6.40 14.89 -12.48
N LYS A 86 5.20 14.40 -12.17
CA LYS A 86 4.94 13.43 -11.11
C LYS A 86 3.75 12.56 -11.49
N ARG A 87 4.03 11.30 -11.81
CA ARG A 87 3.02 10.29 -12.08
C ARG A 87 2.16 10.06 -10.84
N MET A 88 0.88 9.82 -11.05
CA MET A 88 -0.04 9.36 -10.00
C MET A 88 -0.21 7.83 -10.11
N GLU A 89 -0.08 7.13 -9.00
CA GLU A 89 -0.43 5.73 -8.86
C GLU A 89 -1.31 5.59 -7.62
N LEU A 90 -2.54 5.18 -7.79
CA LEU A 90 -3.53 5.04 -6.73
C LEU A 90 -4.09 3.62 -6.71
N GLY A 91 -4.00 2.96 -5.56
CA GLY A 91 -4.70 1.72 -5.26
C GLY A 91 -5.87 2.01 -4.33
N ALA A 92 -7.07 1.62 -4.72
CA ALA A 92 -8.23 1.61 -3.85
C ALA A 92 -8.63 0.16 -3.58
N VAL A 93 -8.90 -0.18 -2.32
CA VAL A 93 -9.24 -1.54 -1.92
C VAL A 93 -10.45 -1.57 -0.99
N VAL A 94 -11.11 -2.72 -0.96
CA VAL A 94 -12.18 -3.01 0.00
C VAL A 94 -11.80 -4.25 0.78
N GLY A 95 -11.78 -4.11 2.11
CA GLY A 95 -11.54 -5.19 3.05
C GLY A 95 -12.76 -5.48 3.90
N ALA A 96 -12.89 -6.71 4.37
CA ALA A 96 -13.94 -7.13 5.29
C ALA A 96 -13.42 -8.20 6.25
N ALA A 97 -14.07 -8.32 7.40
CA ALA A 97 -13.88 -9.42 8.36
C ALA A 97 -15.20 -9.72 9.09
N PRO A 98 -15.40 -10.95 9.55
CA PRO A 98 -16.48 -11.24 10.48
C PRO A 98 -16.33 -10.40 11.75
N LYS A 99 -17.41 -9.73 12.18
CA LYS A 99 -17.39 -8.82 13.34
C LYS A 99 -16.78 -9.47 14.60
N GLY A 100 -17.09 -10.74 14.84
CA GLY A 100 -16.58 -11.49 16.00
C GLY A 100 -15.08 -11.85 15.96
N ASN A 101 -14.40 -11.58 14.85
CA ASN A 101 -12.96 -11.80 14.71
C ASN A 101 -12.13 -10.56 15.03
N VAL A 102 -12.78 -9.41 15.23
CA VAL A 102 -12.10 -8.14 15.49
C VAL A 102 -12.14 -7.82 16.97
N VAL A 103 -11.00 -7.98 17.63
CA VAL A 103 -10.77 -7.55 19.02
C VAL A 103 -10.14 -6.16 18.99
N ARG A 104 -10.58 -5.29 19.88
CA ARG A 104 -10.05 -3.93 20.07
C ARG A 104 -9.86 -3.68 21.55
N GLU A 105 -8.76 -4.20 22.07
CA GLU A 105 -8.39 -4.01 23.46
C GLU A 105 -7.21 -3.03 23.55
N LYS A 106 -7.16 -2.27 24.64
CA LYS A 106 -6.00 -1.42 24.93
C LYS A 106 -4.84 -2.31 25.36
N PRO A 107 -3.62 -2.11 24.81
CA PRO A 107 -2.43 -2.78 25.31
C PRO A 107 -2.16 -2.44 26.79
N GLU A 108 -1.70 -3.41 27.55
CA GLU A 108 -1.41 -3.31 28.98
C GLU A 108 0.06 -3.66 29.24
N ALA A 109 0.62 -3.15 30.33
CA ALA A 109 1.99 -3.47 30.71
C ALA A 109 2.17 -4.99 30.88
N GLY A 110 3.22 -5.52 30.27
CA GLY A 110 3.48 -6.96 30.18
C GLY A 110 3.03 -7.60 28.87
N ASP A 111 2.14 -6.99 28.11
CA ASP A 111 1.85 -7.45 26.73
C ASP A 111 3.10 -7.40 25.89
N VAL A 112 3.17 -8.29 24.91
CA VAL A 112 4.34 -8.37 24.00
C VAL A 112 3.96 -7.99 22.59
N ILE A 113 4.97 -7.51 21.85
CA ILE A 113 4.80 -7.18 20.45
C ILE A 113 5.58 -8.16 19.61
N ILE A 114 4.86 -8.84 18.72
CA ILE A 114 5.43 -9.74 17.72
C ILE A 114 5.54 -8.99 16.41
N LEU A 115 6.75 -8.97 15.83
CA LEU A 115 7.01 -8.63 14.45
C LEU A 115 6.89 -9.91 13.63
N LEU A 116 6.09 -9.87 12.57
CA LEU A 116 5.90 -11.00 11.68
C LEU A 116 6.02 -10.59 10.21
N GLY A 117 6.39 -11.56 9.36
CA GLY A 117 6.50 -11.36 7.91
C GLY A 117 7.93 -11.23 7.43
N GLY A 118 8.16 -10.35 6.46
CA GLY A 118 9.44 -10.16 5.78
C GLY A 118 10.57 -9.66 6.68
N LYS A 119 11.79 -9.80 6.18
CA LYS A 119 13.00 -9.33 6.87
C LYS A 119 13.31 -7.88 6.57
N THR A 120 14.06 -7.23 7.46
CA THR A 120 14.43 -5.81 7.40
C THR A 120 15.70 -5.58 6.59
N GLY A 121 15.66 -4.66 5.65
CA GLY A 121 16.80 -4.17 4.86
C GLY A 121 16.89 -2.65 4.91
N ARG A 122 17.60 -2.02 3.96
CA ARG A 122 17.71 -0.55 3.82
C ARG A 122 16.52 0.08 3.08
N ASP A 123 15.47 -0.67 2.85
CA ASP A 123 14.29 -0.18 2.12
C ASP A 123 13.74 1.10 2.76
N GLY A 124 13.64 2.18 1.99
CA GLY A 124 13.03 3.44 2.42
C GLY A 124 13.79 4.25 3.47
N VAL A 125 15.03 3.88 3.82
CA VAL A 125 15.82 4.59 4.86
C VAL A 125 16.02 6.08 4.54
N GLY A 126 16.03 6.46 3.26
CA GLY A 126 16.01 7.88 2.84
C GLY A 126 14.69 8.60 3.12
N GLY A 127 13.64 7.88 3.47
CA GLY A 127 12.31 8.40 3.81
C GLY A 127 11.64 9.18 2.68
N ALA A 128 10.61 9.94 3.02
CA ALA A 128 9.88 10.79 2.08
C ALA A 128 10.79 11.86 1.43
N THR A 129 11.82 12.33 2.12
CA THR A 129 12.83 13.24 1.58
C THR A 129 13.62 12.59 0.46
N GLY A 130 14.06 11.34 0.62
CA GLY A 130 14.76 10.58 -0.40
C GLY A 130 13.91 10.35 -1.65
N SER A 131 12.63 9.96 -1.46
CA SER A 131 11.70 9.73 -2.57
C SER A 131 11.27 11.01 -3.30
N SER A 132 11.39 12.17 -2.64
CA SER A 132 11.00 13.48 -3.20
C SER A 132 12.13 14.21 -3.93
N LYS A 133 13.37 13.74 -3.85
CA LYS A 133 14.51 14.29 -4.58
C LYS A 133 14.40 14.05 -6.08
N VAL A 134 15.00 14.95 -6.85
CA VAL A 134 15.18 14.72 -8.29
C VAL A 134 16.12 13.54 -8.48
N GLN A 135 15.62 12.46 -9.09
CA GLN A 135 16.40 11.26 -9.34
C GLN A 135 17.27 11.47 -10.61
N THR A 136 18.55 11.11 -10.50
CA THR A 136 19.54 11.14 -11.59
C THR A 136 20.08 9.74 -11.88
N VAL A 137 20.91 9.58 -12.89
CA VAL A 137 21.57 8.29 -13.18
C VAL A 137 22.39 7.82 -11.98
N GLU A 138 23.08 8.72 -11.28
CA GLU A 138 23.84 8.41 -10.06
C GLU A 138 22.96 7.91 -8.90
N SER A 139 21.68 8.30 -8.88
CA SER A 139 20.75 7.80 -7.87
C SER A 139 20.55 6.29 -7.97
N VAL A 140 20.75 5.68 -9.13
CA VAL A 140 20.65 4.22 -9.32
C VAL A 140 21.74 3.50 -8.55
N GLU A 141 22.95 4.07 -8.52
CA GLU A 141 24.09 3.49 -7.81
C GLU A 141 24.03 3.76 -6.31
N THR A 142 23.65 4.97 -5.91
CA THR A 142 23.71 5.41 -4.52
C THR A 142 22.48 5.02 -3.70
N ALA A 143 21.28 5.02 -4.31
CA ALA A 143 20.01 4.78 -3.63
C ALA A 143 19.32 3.47 -4.04
N GLY A 144 19.96 2.62 -4.84
CA GLY A 144 19.37 1.37 -5.33
C GLY A 144 18.97 0.39 -4.21
N ALA A 145 19.68 0.41 -3.08
CA ALA A 145 19.36 -0.41 -1.90
C ALA A 145 18.18 0.13 -1.09
N GLU A 146 17.84 1.42 -1.26
CA GLU A 146 16.75 2.09 -0.55
C GLU A 146 15.39 1.95 -1.26
N VAL A 147 15.39 1.46 -2.50
CA VAL A 147 14.15 1.23 -3.25
C VAL A 147 13.34 0.13 -2.58
N GLN A 148 12.13 0.47 -2.16
CA GLN A 148 11.19 -0.50 -1.63
C GLN A 148 10.84 -1.53 -2.71
N LYS A 149 10.89 -2.82 -2.34
CA LYS A 149 10.58 -3.94 -3.22
C LYS A 149 9.49 -4.77 -2.58
N GLY A 150 8.34 -4.83 -3.22
CA GLY A 150 7.22 -5.64 -2.78
C GLY A 150 7.49 -7.14 -2.93
N ASN A 151 7.04 -7.93 -1.95
CA ASN A 151 7.04 -9.39 -1.96
C ASN A 151 5.60 -9.91 -1.80
N ALA A 152 4.91 -10.05 -2.92
CA ALA A 152 3.51 -10.48 -2.95
C ALA A 152 3.26 -11.84 -2.30
N ILE A 153 4.26 -12.74 -2.30
CA ILE A 153 4.13 -14.06 -1.69
C ILE A 153 4.07 -13.93 -0.18
N GLU A 154 4.90 -13.08 0.41
CA GLU A 154 4.88 -12.82 1.85
C GLU A 154 3.59 -12.13 2.28
N GLU A 155 3.13 -11.15 1.51
CA GLU A 155 1.84 -10.50 1.70
C GLU A 155 0.66 -11.49 1.68
N ARG A 156 0.68 -12.43 0.73
CA ARG A 156 -0.35 -13.47 0.64
C ARG A 156 -0.39 -14.35 1.91
N LYS A 157 0.75 -14.74 2.45
CA LYS A 157 0.83 -15.51 3.69
C LYS A 157 0.24 -14.75 4.86
N ILE A 158 0.62 -13.47 5.01
CA ILE A 158 0.10 -12.57 6.05
C ILE A 158 -1.42 -12.44 5.92
N GLN A 159 -1.91 -12.19 4.71
CA GLN A 159 -3.35 -12.08 4.46
C GLN A 159 -4.10 -13.37 4.81
N ARG A 160 -3.53 -14.54 4.52
CA ARG A 160 -4.10 -15.83 4.90
C ARG A 160 -4.13 -16.03 6.41
N LEU A 161 -3.06 -15.66 7.11
CA LEU A 161 -2.99 -15.69 8.57
C LEU A 161 -4.10 -14.84 9.19
N PHE A 162 -4.27 -13.61 8.73
CA PHE A 162 -5.28 -12.68 9.24
C PHE A 162 -6.73 -13.05 8.85
N ARG A 163 -6.93 -13.94 7.89
CA ARG A 163 -8.25 -14.52 7.61
C ARG A 163 -8.68 -15.57 8.63
N ASN A 164 -7.75 -16.10 9.40
CA ASN A 164 -8.02 -17.06 10.45
C ASN A 164 -8.53 -16.35 11.71
N GLY A 165 -9.83 -16.49 12.02
CA GLY A 165 -10.41 -15.87 13.20
C GLY A 165 -9.85 -16.37 14.53
N ALA A 166 -9.25 -17.56 14.60
CA ALA A 166 -8.55 -18.04 15.78
C ALA A 166 -7.30 -17.18 16.07
N VAL A 167 -6.62 -16.74 15.02
CA VAL A 167 -5.44 -15.86 15.10
C VAL A 167 -5.84 -14.43 15.44
N THR A 168 -6.78 -13.86 14.68
CA THR A 168 -7.12 -12.44 14.84
C THR A 168 -7.74 -12.10 16.17
N ARG A 169 -8.38 -13.07 16.84
CA ARG A 169 -8.89 -12.89 18.21
C ARG A 169 -7.81 -12.83 19.29
N LEU A 170 -6.58 -13.29 19.01
CA LEU A 170 -5.44 -13.14 19.91
C LEU A 170 -4.83 -11.74 19.87
N ILE A 171 -5.13 -10.97 18.81
CA ILE A 171 -4.50 -9.68 18.54
C ILE A 171 -5.31 -8.56 19.22
N LYS A 172 -4.73 -7.89 20.23
CA LYS A 172 -5.31 -6.71 20.87
C LYS A 172 -5.27 -5.50 19.93
N LYS A 173 -4.10 -5.23 19.34
CA LYS A 173 -3.84 -4.12 18.42
C LYS A 173 -2.81 -4.56 17.37
N SER A 174 -2.87 -4.04 16.17
CA SER A 174 -1.86 -4.29 15.15
C SER A 174 -1.63 -3.06 14.28
N ASN A 175 -0.46 -3.01 13.68
CA ASN A 175 -0.07 -1.99 12.71
C ASN A 175 0.77 -2.62 11.60
N ASP A 176 0.71 -2.06 10.40
CA ASP A 176 1.57 -2.48 9.30
C ASP A 176 2.90 -1.71 9.30
N PHE A 177 3.86 -2.19 8.55
CA PHE A 177 5.12 -1.50 8.33
C PHE A 177 5.08 -0.72 7.02
N GLY A 178 5.10 0.59 7.18
CA GLY A 178 5.26 1.56 6.12
C GLY A 178 6.35 2.56 6.48
N ALA A 179 6.08 3.84 6.21
CA ALA A 179 6.98 4.94 6.56
C ALA A 179 7.31 4.96 8.05
N GLY A 180 8.59 5.15 8.37
CA GLY A 180 9.11 5.21 9.74
C GLY A 180 9.41 3.85 10.39
N GLY A 181 9.14 2.73 9.71
CA GLY A 181 9.57 1.39 10.12
C GLY A 181 9.13 1.02 11.55
N VAL A 182 10.06 0.47 12.34
CA VAL A 182 9.82 0.08 13.74
C VAL A 182 9.37 1.26 14.59
N CYS A 183 9.91 2.46 14.36
CA CYS A 183 9.56 3.67 15.13
C CYS A 183 8.07 3.98 15.06
N VAL A 184 7.44 3.74 13.93
CA VAL A 184 6.01 4.00 13.71
C VAL A 184 5.19 2.73 13.93
N ALA A 185 5.47 1.66 13.20
CA ALA A 185 4.66 0.44 13.25
C ALA A 185 4.55 -0.17 14.64
N ILE A 186 5.63 -0.16 15.41
CA ILE A 186 5.65 -0.62 16.80
C ILE A 186 5.42 0.55 17.75
N GLY A 187 6.09 1.68 17.51
CA GLY A 187 6.06 2.84 18.39
C GLY A 187 4.67 3.43 18.65
N GLU A 188 3.70 3.20 17.76
CA GLU A 188 2.31 3.68 17.91
C GLU A 188 1.36 2.64 18.56
N LEU A 189 1.86 1.44 18.89
CA LEU A 189 1.00 0.38 19.43
C LEU A 189 0.61 0.62 20.89
N ALA A 190 1.50 1.19 21.70
CA ALA A 190 1.25 1.49 23.11
C ALA A 190 1.99 2.76 23.56
N ASP A 191 1.56 3.32 24.69
CA ASP A 191 2.15 4.54 25.24
C ASP A 191 3.56 4.28 25.78
N GLY A 192 3.77 3.17 26.47
CA GLY A 192 5.06 2.72 26.99
C GLY A 192 5.55 1.47 26.27
N LEU A 193 6.77 1.50 25.74
CA LEU A 193 7.35 0.44 24.93
C LEU A 193 8.86 0.31 25.19
N GLU A 194 9.31 -0.93 25.34
CA GLU A 194 10.71 -1.30 25.35
C GLU A 194 10.99 -2.25 24.18
N ILE A 195 11.78 -1.78 23.20
CA ILE A 195 12.05 -2.46 21.93
C ILE A 195 13.50 -2.91 21.88
N ASP A 196 13.75 -4.17 21.56
CA ASP A 196 15.07 -4.73 21.30
C ASP A 196 15.29 -4.88 19.79
N LEU A 197 16.04 -3.93 19.21
CA LEU A 197 16.33 -3.92 17.77
C LEU A 197 17.23 -5.08 17.33
N ASN A 198 17.95 -5.75 18.26
CA ASN A 198 18.75 -6.92 17.92
C ASN A 198 17.89 -8.14 17.56
N LYS A 199 16.62 -8.16 18.01
CA LYS A 199 15.67 -9.21 17.69
C LYS A 199 14.96 -9.02 16.35
N VAL A 200 15.09 -7.87 15.72
CA VAL A 200 14.47 -7.60 14.42
C VAL A 200 15.15 -8.45 13.34
N PRO A 201 14.40 -9.30 12.61
CA PRO A 201 14.99 -10.13 11.56
C PRO A 201 15.55 -9.30 10.41
N LEU A 202 16.79 -9.55 10.01
CA LEU A 202 17.50 -8.79 8.98
C LEU A 202 17.64 -9.58 7.68
N LYS A 203 17.53 -8.89 6.53
CA LYS A 203 17.83 -9.46 5.20
C LYS A 203 19.32 -9.78 5.03
N TYR A 204 20.17 -8.96 5.64
CA TYR A 204 21.64 -9.05 5.59
C TYR A 204 22.24 -8.32 6.79
N GLN A 205 23.49 -8.60 7.08
CA GLN A 205 24.23 -7.93 8.15
C GLN A 205 24.73 -6.54 7.72
N GLY A 206 25.11 -5.71 8.71
CA GLY A 206 25.71 -4.42 8.49
C GLY A 206 24.71 -3.23 8.51
N LEU A 207 23.48 -3.48 8.95
CA LEU A 207 22.56 -2.39 9.31
C LEU A 207 22.91 -1.90 10.72
N ASN A 208 22.91 -0.59 10.92
CA ASN A 208 23.00 0.03 12.24
C ASN A 208 21.63 0.17 12.90
N GLY A 209 21.61 0.54 14.19
CA GLY A 209 20.37 0.65 14.96
C GLY A 209 19.37 1.64 14.36
N THR A 210 19.85 2.77 13.81
CA THR A 210 18.98 3.75 13.14
C THR A 210 18.35 3.17 11.88
N GLU A 211 19.14 2.53 11.01
CA GLU A 211 18.63 1.89 9.79
C GLU A 211 17.58 0.82 10.10
N ILE A 212 17.79 0.02 11.16
CA ILE A 212 16.81 -0.99 11.60
C ILE A 212 15.53 -0.32 12.10
N ALA A 213 15.66 0.76 12.87
CA ALA A 213 14.53 1.45 13.49
C ALA A 213 13.62 2.15 12.48
N ILE A 214 14.18 2.73 11.40
CA ILE A 214 13.42 3.52 10.42
C ILE A 214 13.17 2.81 9.08
N SER A 215 13.72 1.60 8.88
CA SER A 215 13.56 0.87 7.63
C SER A 215 12.09 0.62 7.30
N GLU A 216 11.72 0.93 6.05
CA GLU A 216 10.38 0.75 5.49
C GLU A 216 10.24 -0.57 4.71
N SER A 217 11.03 -1.60 5.05
CA SER A 217 10.87 -2.92 4.40
C SER A 217 9.42 -3.38 4.51
N GLN A 218 8.86 -3.72 3.37
CA GLN A 218 7.44 -4.03 3.20
C GLN A 218 7.10 -5.44 3.69
N GLU A 219 5.81 -5.78 3.66
CA GLU A 219 5.25 -7.09 4.03
C GLU A 219 5.66 -7.54 5.44
N ARG A 220 5.57 -6.60 6.39
CA ARG A 220 5.72 -6.84 7.83
C ARG A 220 4.51 -6.32 8.56
N MET A 221 4.15 -6.99 9.65
CA MET A 221 3.12 -6.54 10.58
C MET A 221 3.67 -6.57 12.00
N ALA A 222 3.19 -5.66 12.85
CA ALA A 222 3.39 -5.70 14.28
C ALA A 222 2.06 -5.96 14.97
N VAL A 223 2.04 -6.91 15.91
CA VAL A 223 0.83 -7.28 16.66
C VAL A 223 1.10 -7.28 18.15
N VAL A 224 0.15 -6.79 18.91
CA VAL A 224 0.16 -6.87 20.38
C VAL A 224 -0.64 -8.09 20.79
N VAL A 225 -0.03 -8.99 21.54
CA VAL A 225 -0.64 -10.19 22.10
C VAL A 225 -0.35 -10.32 23.59
N ARG A 226 -1.15 -11.10 24.30
CA ARG A 226 -0.85 -11.44 25.69
C ARG A 226 0.34 -12.39 25.76
N PRO A 227 1.16 -12.35 26.83
CA PRO A 227 2.28 -13.27 26.98
C PRO A 227 1.90 -14.75 26.86
N GLU A 228 0.76 -15.14 27.42
CA GLU A 228 0.24 -16.51 27.36
C GLU A 228 -0.20 -16.96 25.97
N ASP A 229 -0.47 -16.03 25.06
CA ASP A 229 -0.94 -16.30 23.70
C ASP A 229 0.20 -16.38 22.67
N VAL A 230 1.47 -16.07 23.06
CA VAL A 230 2.62 -15.99 22.16
C VAL A 230 2.85 -17.31 21.43
N ASP A 231 2.93 -18.39 22.15
CA ASP A 231 3.24 -19.70 21.55
C ASP A 231 2.14 -20.14 20.56
N ALA A 232 0.88 -19.90 20.92
CA ALA A 232 -0.25 -20.21 20.06
C ALA A 232 -0.21 -19.36 18.78
N PHE A 233 0.09 -18.06 18.91
CA PHE A 233 0.19 -17.14 17.77
C PHE A 233 1.35 -17.54 16.83
N VAL A 234 2.53 -17.80 17.39
CA VAL A 234 3.70 -18.22 16.61
C VAL A 234 3.47 -19.56 15.92
N ALA A 235 2.77 -20.50 16.57
CA ALA A 235 2.40 -21.78 15.95
C ALA A 235 1.52 -21.59 14.70
N GLU A 236 0.59 -20.63 14.75
CA GLU A 236 -0.24 -20.31 13.58
C GLU A 236 0.57 -19.62 12.47
N CYS A 237 1.51 -18.72 12.81
CA CYS A 237 2.44 -18.13 11.84
C CYS A 237 3.27 -19.22 11.12
N ASN A 238 3.76 -20.20 11.86
CA ASN A 238 4.55 -21.32 11.31
C ASN A 238 3.74 -22.16 10.30
N LYS A 239 2.43 -22.33 10.50
CA LYS A 239 1.56 -23.03 9.53
C LYS A 239 1.50 -22.33 8.17
N GLU A 240 1.65 -21.01 8.16
CA GLU A 240 1.68 -20.21 6.92
C GLU A 240 3.12 -19.93 6.45
N ASN A 241 4.14 -20.50 7.07
CA ASN A 241 5.58 -20.24 6.82
C ASN A 241 5.90 -18.73 6.94
N ILE A 242 5.45 -18.11 8.02
CA ILE A 242 5.73 -16.72 8.36
C ILE A 242 6.70 -16.71 9.55
N ASP A 243 7.81 -15.98 9.41
CA ASP A 243 8.70 -15.70 10.53
C ASP A 243 7.97 -14.75 11.51
N ALA A 244 8.01 -15.07 12.80
CA ALA A 244 7.38 -14.27 13.85
C ALA A 244 8.28 -14.24 15.10
N VAL A 245 8.61 -13.04 15.56
CA VAL A 245 9.57 -12.83 16.65
C VAL A 245 9.05 -11.79 17.63
N VAL A 246 9.13 -12.06 18.94
CA VAL A 246 8.87 -11.04 19.98
C VAL A 246 10.02 -10.04 19.98
N VAL A 247 9.73 -8.78 19.68
CA VAL A 247 10.73 -7.70 19.55
C VAL A 247 10.54 -6.59 20.58
N ALA A 248 9.40 -6.54 21.27
CA ALA A 248 9.14 -5.49 22.25
C ALA A 248 8.19 -5.98 23.34
N THR A 249 8.18 -5.23 24.45
CA THR A 249 7.26 -5.39 25.57
C THR A 249 6.61 -4.06 25.87
N VAL A 250 5.32 -4.09 26.22
CA VAL A 250 4.57 -2.92 26.70
C VAL A 250 4.95 -2.66 28.15
N THR A 251 5.26 -1.40 28.49
CA THR A 251 5.71 -0.98 29.83
C THR A 251 4.73 -0.01 30.48
N GLU A 252 4.77 0.09 31.82
CA GLU A 252 3.98 1.08 32.57
C GLU A 252 4.45 2.51 32.34
N LYS A 253 5.80 2.70 32.23
CA LYS A 253 6.37 4.02 31.97
C LYS A 253 6.06 4.42 30.53
N PRO A 254 5.39 5.57 30.30
CA PRO A 254 4.97 6.00 28.96
C PRO A 254 6.16 6.60 28.18
N ASN A 255 7.16 5.78 27.89
CA ASN A 255 8.33 6.13 27.09
C ASN A 255 8.44 5.15 25.91
N LEU A 256 8.91 5.66 24.78
CA LEU A 256 9.43 4.83 23.68
C LEU A 256 10.92 4.62 23.92
N VAL A 257 11.29 3.40 24.25
CA VAL A 257 12.69 3.02 24.51
C VAL A 257 13.13 2.00 23.47
N MET A 258 14.31 2.21 22.89
CA MET A 258 14.92 1.26 21.95
C MET A 258 16.34 0.94 22.33
N HIS A 259 16.67 -0.35 22.35
CA HIS A 259 18.00 -0.87 22.63
C HIS A 259 18.62 -1.47 21.37
N TRP A 260 19.92 -1.25 21.20
CA TRP A 260 20.73 -1.86 20.16
C TRP A 260 22.17 -2.08 20.64
N ASN A 261 22.66 -3.31 20.51
CA ASN A 261 24.01 -3.72 20.93
C ASN A 261 24.37 -3.38 22.40
N GLY A 262 23.38 -3.48 23.29
CA GLY A 262 23.56 -3.23 24.72
C GLY A 262 23.45 -1.76 25.12
N GLU A 263 23.23 -0.86 24.16
CA GLU A 263 23.02 0.57 24.39
C GLU A 263 21.56 0.96 24.19
N THR A 264 21.12 1.98 24.96
CA THR A 264 19.83 2.63 24.72
C THR A 264 20.04 3.74 23.71
N ILE A 265 19.51 3.58 22.50
CA ILE A 265 19.67 4.54 21.41
C ILE A 265 18.46 5.51 21.28
N VAL A 266 17.34 5.17 21.89
CA VAL A 266 16.13 6.02 21.97
C VAL A 266 15.54 5.88 23.37
N ASP A 267 15.24 7.01 24.03
CA ASP A 267 14.39 7.11 25.24
C ASP A 267 13.61 8.42 25.17
N LEU A 268 12.37 8.35 24.69
CA LEU A 268 11.51 9.50 24.46
C LEU A 268 10.21 9.38 25.24
N GLU A 269 9.88 10.42 26.00
CA GLU A 269 8.58 10.48 26.68
C GLU A 269 7.44 10.57 25.67
N ARG A 270 6.37 9.80 25.90
CA ARG A 270 5.19 9.79 25.04
C ARG A 270 4.60 11.18 24.82
N ARG A 271 4.50 11.99 25.86
CA ARG A 271 3.98 13.36 25.75
C ARG A 271 4.77 14.24 24.77
N PHE A 272 6.06 13.96 24.55
CA PHE A 272 6.86 14.65 23.54
C PHE A 272 6.48 14.18 22.13
N LEU A 273 6.25 12.90 21.96
CA LEU A 273 5.83 12.32 20.67
C LEU A 273 4.40 12.72 20.28
N ASP A 274 3.52 12.91 21.27
CA ASP A 274 2.12 13.29 21.07
C ASP A 274 1.93 14.78 20.76
N THR A 275 3.02 15.55 20.71
CA THR A 275 2.94 16.96 20.28
C THR A 275 2.67 17.02 18.78
N ASN A 276 1.52 17.62 18.42
CA ASN A 276 1.15 17.82 17.01
C ASN A 276 1.94 18.95 16.32
N GLY A 277 3.11 19.29 16.84
CA GLY A 277 3.92 20.42 16.36
C GLY A 277 3.26 21.78 16.61
N VAL A 278 3.71 22.78 15.88
CA VAL A 278 3.14 24.13 15.96
C VAL A 278 1.79 24.16 15.27
N ARG A 279 0.74 24.55 16.00
CA ARG A 279 -0.58 24.77 15.41
C ARG A 279 -0.51 25.98 14.47
N VAL A 280 -0.63 25.73 13.17
CA VAL A 280 -0.73 26.77 12.14
C VAL A 280 -2.20 27.13 11.96
N VAL A 281 -2.53 28.39 12.20
CA VAL A 281 -3.87 28.94 11.90
C VAL A 281 -3.74 29.79 10.65
N VAL A 282 -4.54 29.51 9.64
CA VAL A 282 -4.61 30.27 8.39
C VAL A 282 -6.03 30.78 8.18
N ASP A 283 -6.15 32.03 7.78
CA ASP A 283 -7.43 32.59 7.35
C ASP A 283 -7.68 32.15 5.91
N ALA A 284 -8.76 31.40 5.69
CA ALA A 284 -9.17 30.99 4.37
C ALA A 284 -10.39 31.81 3.91
N LYS A 285 -10.25 32.45 2.77
CA LYS A 285 -11.37 33.11 2.10
C LYS A 285 -11.95 32.18 1.04
N VAL A 286 -13.12 31.64 1.30
CA VAL A 286 -13.87 30.90 0.30
C VAL A 286 -14.52 31.91 -0.65
N VAL A 287 -14.13 31.87 -1.91
CA VAL A 287 -14.73 32.68 -2.97
C VAL A 287 -15.74 31.82 -3.68
N ASP A 288 -17.00 32.21 -3.60
CA ASP A 288 -18.04 31.61 -4.44
C ASP A 288 -17.74 31.99 -5.90
N LYS A 289 -17.30 30.99 -6.66
CA LYS A 289 -17.19 31.14 -8.11
C LYS A 289 -18.38 30.45 -8.75
N ASP A 290 -19.11 31.20 -9.57
CA ASP A 290 -20.03 30.58 -10.50
C ASP A 290 -19.27 29.57 -11.34
N VAL A 291 -19.49 28.28 -11.05
CA VAL A 291 -18.93 27.18 -11.85
C VAL A 291 -19.63 27.20 -13.18
N LYS A 292 -19.03 27.83 -14.19
CA LYS A 292 -19.50 27.68 -15.56
C LYS A 292 -19.27 26.25 -15.98
N LEU A 293 -20.34 25.53 -16.23
CA LEU A 293 -20.27 24.23 -16.90
C LEU A 293 -19.57 24.43 -18.25
N PRO A 294 -18.78 23.43 -18.70
CA PRO A 294 -18.20 23.47 -20.04
C PRO A 294 -19.33 23.75 -21.07
N GLU A 295 -19.07 24.66 -22.00
CA GLU A 295 -19.98 24.89 -23.09
C GLU A 295 -20.20 23.59 -23.85
N GLU A 296 -21.47 23.24 -24.12
CA GLU A 296 -21.79 22.10 -24.97
C GLU A 296 -21.14 22.31 -26.34
N ARG A 297 -20.26 21.41 -26.75
CA ARG A 297 -19.71 21.41 -28.11
C ARG A 297 -20.83 21.02 -29.06
N THR A 298 -21.27 21.95 -29.91
CA THR A 298 -22.16 21.64 -31.03
C THR A 298 -21.31 21.11 -32.19
N THR A 299 -21.47 19.84 -32.49
CA THR A 299 -20.87 19.23 -33.68
C THR A 299 -21.77 19.46 -34.88
N SER A 300 -21.27 20.01 -35.97
CA SER A 300 -21.99 20.11 -37.23
C SER A 300 -21.85 18.86 -38.06
N VAL A 301 -22.69 18.68 -39.06
CA VAL A 301 -22.58 17.53 -40.00
C VAL A 301 -21.26 17.56 -40.73
N GLU A 302 -20.74 18.74 -41.06
CA GLU A 302 -19.46 18.94 -41.77
C GLU A 302 -18.25 18.58 -40.92
N THR A 303 -18.33 18.69 -39.57
CA THR A 303 -17.22 18.40 -38.65
C THR A 303 -17.35 17.05 -37.98
N LEU A 304 -18.49 16.34 -38.14
CA LEU A 304 -18.81 15.10 -37.42
C LEU A 304 -17.72 14.04 -37.55
N GLU A 305 -17.18 13.79 -38.74
CA GLU A 305 -16.13 12.80 -38.94
C GLU A 305 -14.85 13.21 -38.22
N ALA A 306 -14.38 14.43 -38.38
CA ALA A 306 -13.18 14.94 -37.74
C ALA A 306 -13.31 14.95 -36.22
N ASP A 307 -14.44 15.39 -35.68
CA ASP A 307 -14.70 15.43 -34.25
C ASP A 307 -14.76 14.01 -33.66
N THR A 308 -15.38 13.07 -34.41
CA THR A 308 -15.44 11.65 -33.99
C THR A 308 -14.03 11.05 -33.94
N LEU A 309 -13.22 11.27 -34.96
CA LEU A 309 -11.83 10.78 -35.00
C LEU A 309 -10.99 11.42 -33.88
N ALA A 310 -11.18 12.68 -33.59
CA ALA A 310 -10.50 13.38 -32.51
C ALA A 310 -10.81 12.76 -31.14
N VAL A 311 -12.08 12.47 -30.87
CA VAL A 311 -12.50 11.82 -29.63
C VAL A 311 -11.96 10.39 -29.53
N LEU A 312 -12.03 9.61 -30.60
CA LEU A 312 -11.55 8.22 -30.62
C LEU A 312 -10.03 8.09 -30.49
N SER A 313 -9.29 9.12 -30.91
CA SER A 313 -7.83 9.17 -30.79
C SER A 313 -7.33 9.78 -29.47
N ASP A 314 -8.21 10.43 -28.69
CA ASP A 314 -7.87 10.94 -27.37
C ASP A 314 -7.59 9.77 -26.41
N LEU A 315 -6.43 9.77 -25.77
CA LEU A 315 -6.00 8.71 -24.83
C LEU A 315 -6.97 8.49 -23.68
N ASN A 316 -7.70 9.54 -23.23
CA ASN A 316 -8.69 9.42 -22.16
C ASN A 316 -10.00 8.78 -22.63
N HIS A 317 -10.27 8.75 -23.91
CA HIS A 317 -11.46 8.16 -24.52
C HIS A 317 -11.17 6.85 -25.27
N ALA A 318 -9.92 6.63 -25.68
CA ALA A 318 -9.48 5.41 -26.32
C ALA A 318 -9.66 4.16 -25.43
N SER A 319 -9.80 3.01 -26.07
CA SER A 319 -9.95 1.74 -25.35
C SER A 319 -8.70 1.41 -24.56
N GLN A 320 -8.87 1.15 -23.26
CA GLN A 320 -7.82 0.68 -22.36
C GLN A 320 -7.88 -0.83 -22.11
N LYS A 321 -8.47 -1.60 -23.02
CA LYS A 321 -8.58 -3.06 -22.91
C LYS A 321 -7.23 -3.73 -22.67
N GLY A 322 -6.17 -3.33 -23.38
CA GLY A 322 -4.83 -3.88 -23.22
C GLY A 322 -4.28 -3.69 -21.79
N LEU A 323 -4.59 -2.56 -21.15
CA LEU A 323 -4.25 -2.31 -19.77
C LEU A 323 -5.09 -3.18 -18.82
N GLN A 324 -6.40 -3.23 -19.02
CA GLN A 324 -7.32 -3.94 -18.13
C GLN A 324 -7.08 -5.46 -18.10
N THR A 325 -6.69 -6.05 -19.23
CA THR A 325 -6.55 -7.50 -19.38
C THR A 325 -5.33 -8.12 -18.71
N ILE A 326 -4.38 -7.32 -18.22
CA ILE A 326 -3.23 -7.83 -17.46
C ILE A 326 -3.53 -8.05 -15.97
N PHE A 327 -4.71 -7.63 -15.52
CA PHE A 327 -5.15 -7.77 -14.13
C PHE A 327 -6.13 -8.93 -13.99
N ASP A 328 -5.91 -9.79 -12.98
CA ASP A 328 -6.91 -10.77 -12.60
C ASP A 328 -8.15 -10.08 -12.05
N CYS A 329 -9.29 -10.32 -12.69
CA CYS A 329 -10.55 -9.70 -12.31
C CYS A 329 -11.60 -10.69 -11.78
N SER A 330 -11.35 -12.00 -11.86
CA SER A 330 -12.32 -13.04 -11.49
C SER A 330 -11.87 -13.94 -10.35
N VAL A 331 -10.65 -13.79 -9.88
CA VAL A 331 -10.09 -14.59 -8.79
C VAL A 331 -10.93 -14.46 -7.52
N GLY A 332 -11.14 -15.57 -6.80
CA GLY A 332 -11.96 -15.60 -5.58
C GLY A 332 -13.47 -15.75 -5.83
N ARG A 333 -13.92 -15.75 -7.09
CA ARG A 333 -15.34 -15.97 -7.49
C ARG A 333 -16.35 -14.96 -6.91
N SER A 334 -15.90 -13.81 -6.47
CA SER A 334 -16.76 -12.78 -5.87
C SER A 334 -17.18 -11.69 -6.87
N THR A 335 -16.53 -11.62 -8.03
CA THR A 335 -16.75 -10.56 -9.02
C THR A 335 -18.13 -10.67 -9.66
N VAL A 336 -18.88 -9.56 -9.60
CA VAL A 336 -20.18 -9.39 -10.25
C VAL A 336 -20.01 -8.67 -11.59
N ASN A 337 -19.28 -7.55 -11.59
CA ASN A 337 -18.95 -6.81 -12.80
C ASN A 337 -17.48 -7.01 -13.18
N HIS A 338 -17.27 -7.50 -14.41
CA HIS A 338 -15.94 -7.51 -15.01
C HIS A 338 -15.57 -6.15 -15.58
N PRO A 339 -14.28 -5.84 -15.77
CA PRO A 339 -13.83 -4.56 -16.34
C PRO A 339 -14.40 -4.25 -17.72
N LEU A 340 -14.73 -5.28 -18.47
CA LEU A 340 -15.33 -5.22 -19.80
C LEU A 340 -16.60 -6.07 -19.83
N GLY A 341 -17.69 -5.47 -20.22
CA GLY A 341 -19.02 -6.08 -20.34
C GLY A 341 -19.57 -6.09 -21.77
N GLY A 342 -20.88 -6.31 -21.87
CA GLY A 342 -21.61 -6.38 -23.13
C GLY A 342 -21.38 -7.72 -23.85
N ARG A 343 -22.13 -7.91 -24.95
CA ARG A 343 -22.11 -9.14 -25.74
C ARG A 343 -20.71 -9.55 -26.23
N TYR A 344 -19.89 -8.56 -26.56
CA TYR A 344 -18.55 -8.78 -27.12
C TYR A 344 -17.42 -8.55 -26.10
N GLN A 345 -17.78 -8.26 -24.83
CA GLN A 345 -16.80 -7.91 -23.78
C GLN A 345 -15.83 -6.79 -24.19
N LEU A 346 -16.40 -5.75 -24.78
CA LEU A 346 -15.67 -4.56 -25.23
C LEU A 346 -16.14 -3.28 -24.57
N THR A 347 -17.28 -3.31 -23.87
CA THR A 347 -17.84 -2.13 -23.20
C THR A 347 -17.21 -1.98 -21.83
N PRO A 348 -16.45 -0.89 -21.58
CA PRO A 348 -15.89 -0.63 -20.25
C PRO A 348 -17.00 -0.49 -19.20
N THR A 349 -16.80 -1.08 -18.04
CA THR A 349 -17.65 -0.84 -16.86
C THR A 349 -17.04 0.28 -16.02
N GLU A 350 -17.89 1.17 -15.50
CA GLU A 350 -17.48 2.31 -14.68
C GLU A 350 -17.69 2.04 -13.17
N ALA A 351 -17.81 0.78 -12.79
CA ALA A 351 -18.04 0.36 -11.43
C ALA A 351 -17.28 -0.93 -11.10
N SER A 352 -16.87 -1.06 -9.85
CA SER A 352 -16.32 -2.30 -9.30
C SER A 352 -17.35 -2.90 -8.35
N VAL A 353 -17.95 -4.03 -8.71
CA VAL A 353 -19.00 -4.70 -7.94
C VAL A 353 -18.58 -6.12 -7.62
N GLN A 354 -18.52 -6.46 -6.33
CA GLN A 354 -18.17 -7.78 -5.85
C GLN A 354 -19.07 -8.24 -4.70
N LYS A 355 -19.23 -9.53 -4.55
CA LYS A 355 -19.87 -10.13 -3.39
C LYS A 355 -18.90 -10.18 -2.22
N LEU A 356 -19.43 -9.97 -1.00
CA LEU A 356 -18.65 -10.20 0.21
C LEU A 356 -18.20 -11.67 0.29
N PRO A 357 -16.93 -11.97 0.59
CA PRO A 357 -16.41 -13.33 0.67
C PRO A 357 -16.78 -14.00 2.00
N VAL A 358 -18.06 -14.29 2.20
CA VAL A 358 -18.53 -15.03 3.38
C VAL A 358 -18.50 -16.53 3.14
N GLN A 359 -18.20 -17.30 4.18
CA GLN A 359 -18.13 -18.77 4.09
C GLN A 359 -19.52 -19.40 4.02
N HIS A 360 -20.48 -18.85 4.74
CA HIS A 360 -21.85 -19.36 4.84
C HIS A 360 -22.85 -18.20 4.84
N GLY A 361 -24.03 -18.42 4.24
CA GLY A 361 -25.12 -17.45 4.26
C GLY A 361 -25.33 -16.70 2.95
N VAL A 362 -26.21 -15.72 3.01
CA VAL A 362 -26.53 -14.83 1.89
C VAL A 362 -25.60 -13.63 1.90
N THR A 363 -25.03 -13.31 0.75
CA THR A 363 -24.22 -12.07 0.60
C THR A 363 -25.01 -11.03 -0.17
N HIS A 364 -24.80 -9.78 0.19
CA HIS A 364 -25.24 -8.61 -0.56
C HIS A 364 -24.06 -8.02 -1.34
N THR A 365 -24.34 -7.46 -2.49
CA THR A 365 -23.38 -6.73 -3.32
C THR A 365 -23.40 -5.25 -3.00
#